data_3d7c69cf5283bb92042ff36d00f2af87
#
_entry.id   3d7c69cf5283bb92042ff36d00f2af87
#
_cell.length_a   1.000
_cell.length_b   1.000
_cell.length_c   1.000
_cell.angle_alpha   90.00
_cell.angle_beta   90.00
_cell.angle_gamma   90.00
#
_symmetry.space_group_name_H-M   'P 1'
#
loop_
_entity.id
_entity.type
_entity.pdbx_description
1 polymer ?
#
loop_
_entity_poly.entity_id
_entity_poly.type
_entity_poly.pdbx_seq_one_letter_code
_entity_poly.pdbx_strand_id
1 'polypeptide(L)'
;MRYSFKFFCFLSLFLVSSCNFNQIVINPYDKGNYSVIADKSVPILLRNKINGVFKFNDEDNANVEAKIYINNYSFQEYSIYAGSALRSLEGEITAKFQLEIQTSQKTHNKDIKIVKRYKSNELNPFAEKEMIKMIEKNIYKEILDEIITEVSSFEM
;
A
#
# COMPACT_ATOMS: atom_id res chain seq x y z
N MET A 1 33.39 -44.40 12.61
CA MET A 1 33.09 -43.03 13.07
C MET A 1 33.41 -41.89 12.06
N ARG A 2 34.34 -42.03 11.14
CA ARG A 2 34.72 -40.95 10.17
C ARG A 2 33.72 -40.69 9.02
N TYR A 3 32.87 -41.66 8.68
CA TYR A 3 31.91 -41.53 7.59
C TYR A 3 30.62 -40.82 8.03
N SER A 4 30.22 -40.97 9.29
CA SER A 4 28.99 -40.33 9.84
C SER A 4 29.12 -38.81 9.90
N PHE A 5 30.34 -38.29 10.19
CA PHE A 5 30.57 -36.84 10.25
C PHE A 5 30.55 -36.19 8.85
N LYS A 6 31.05 -36.86 7.82
CA LYS A 6 31.04 -36.37 6.43
C LYS A 6 29.63 -36.34 5.87
N PHE A 7 28.79 -37.32 6.22
CA PHE A 7 27.39 -37.37 5.82
C PHE A 7 26.56 -36.23 6.49
N PHE A 8 26.86 -35.94 7.75
CA PHE A 8 26.20 -34.86 8.48
C PHE A 8 26.55 -33.46 7.92
N CYS A 9 27.84 -33.24 7.55
CA CYS A 9 28.25 -32.01 6.87
C CYS A 9 27.60 -31.86 5.48
N PHE A 10 27.43 -32.95 4.75
CA PHE A 10 26.79 -32.89 3.42
C PHE A 10 25.29 -32.60 3.53
N LEU A 11 24.61 -33.15 4.54
CA LEU A 11 23.18 -32.90 4.80
C LEU A 11 22.94 -31.45 5.26
N SER A 12 23.87 -30.86 6.03
CA SER A 12 23.74 -29.46 6.47
C SER A 12 23.88 -28.45 5.33
N LEU A 13 24.63 -28.79 4.27
CA LEU A 13 24.74 -27.91 3.08
C LEU A 13 23.41 -27.82 2.29
N PHE A 14 22.59 -28.86 2.29
CA PHE A 14 21.27 -28.84 1.65
C PHE A 14 20.23 -27.98 2.40
N LEU A 15 20.39 -27.79 3.70
CA LEU A 15 19.47 -26.99 4.50
C LEU A 15 19.69 -25.47 4.36
N VAL A 16 20.89 -25.06 3.93
CA VAL A 16 21.21 -23.62 3.77
C VAL A 16 20.81 -23.07 2.39
N SER A 17 20.59 -23.92 1.41
CA SER A 17 20.25 -23.51 0.03
C SER A 17 18.76 -23.27 -0.21
N SER A 18 17.87 -23.49 0.77
CA SER A 18 16.41 -23.41 0.60
C SER A 18 15.78 -22.04 0.97
N CYS A 19 16.57 -21.03 1.32
CA CYS A 19 16.06 -19.72 1.70
C CYS A 19 16.35 -18.61 0.69
N ASN A 20 16.38 -18.91 -0.61
CA ASN A 20 16.22 -17.87 -1.62
C ASN A 20 14.73 -17.67 -1.91
N PHE A 21 14.02 -17.05 -0.96
CA PHE A 21 12.77 -16.36 -1.25
C PHE A 21 13.12 -15.09 -2.05
N ASN A 22 13.42 -15.25 -3.33
CA ASN A 22 13.24 -14.17 -4.25
C ASN A 22 11.74 -13.85 -4.20
N GLN A 23 11.38 -12.73 -3.59
CA GLN A 23 10.10 -12.10 -3.88
C GLN A 23 10.09 -11.90 -5.40
N ILE A 24 9.46 -12.80 -6.10
CA ILE A 24 9.04 -12.57 -7.48
C ILE A 24 8.02 -11.46 -7.33
N VAL A 25 8.47 -10.22 -7.47
CA VAL A 25 7.59 -9.08 -7.72
C VAL A 25 7.06 -9.33 -9.13
N ILE A 26 6.07 -10.20 -9.21
CA ILE A 26 5.23 -10.30 -10.39
C ILE A 26 4.50 -8.96 -10.37
N ASN A 27 4.91 -8.06 -11.26
CA ASN A 27 4.15 -6.87 -11.56
C ASN A 27 3.01 -7.35 -12.49
N PRO A 28 1.85 -7.75 -11.95
CA PRO A 28 0.78 -8.38 -12.73
C PRO A 28 0.17 -7.41 -13.75
N TYR A 29 0.48 -6.12 -13.59
CA TYR A 29 -0.11 -4.99 -14.33
C TYR A 29 0.70 -4.55 -15.54
N ASP A 30 1.74 -5.30 -15.92
CA ASP A 30 2.53 -5.02 -17.13
C ASP A 30 1.73 -5.33 -18.43
N LYS A 31 0.52 -5.86 -18.31
CA LYS A 31 -0.30 -6.34 -19.43
C LYS A 31 -1.57 -5.54 -19.70
N GLY A 32 -2.02 -4.70 -18.77
CA GLY A 32 -3.26 -3.95 -18.94
C GLY A 32 -2.99 -2.50 -19.38
N ASN A 33 -3.79 -2.00 -20.31
CA ASN A 33 -3.82 -0.58 -20.64
C ASN A 33 -4.76 0.15 -19.70
N TYR A 34 -4.21 0.58 -18.52
CA TYR A 34 -4.98 1.33 -17.52
C TYR A 34 -4.72 2.83 -17.67
N SER A 35 -5.77 3.63 -17.54
CA SER A 35 -5.66 5.08 -17.34
C SER A 35 -6.00 5.39 -15.89
N VAL A 36 -5.07 5.99 -15.14
CA VAL A 36 -5.31 6.39 -13.74
C VAL A 36 -5.51 7.88 -13.67
N ILE A 37 -6.63 8.29 -13.12
CA ILE A 37 -7.05 9.67 -12.94
C ILE A 37 -7.20 9.93 -11.45
N ALA A 38 -6.29 10.70 -10.86
CA ALA A 38 -6.36 11.10 -9.46
C ALA A 38 -6.74 12.57 -9.33
N ASP A 39 -7.71 12.85 -8.49
CA ASP A 39 -8.14 14.23 -8.25
C ASP A 39 -7.07 15.04 -7.49
N LYS A 40 -7.31 16.35 -7.32
CA LYS A 40 -6.38 17.27 -6.66
C LYS A 40 -6.19 16.99 -5.16
N SER A 41 -7.10 16.25 -4.53
CA SER A 41 -7.01 15.88 -3.11
C SER A 41 -5.93 14.85 -2.86
N VAL A 42 -5.57 14.05 -3.86
CA VAL A 42 -4.56 12.99 -3.75
C VAL A 42 -3.15 13.59 -3.67
N PRO A 43 -2.37 13.30 -2.60
CA PRO A 43 -1.00 13.81 -2.46
C PRO A 43 -0.10 13.40 -3.63
N ILE A 44 0.80 14.31 -4.01
CA ILE A 44 1.68 14.11 -5.17
C ILE A 44 2.55 12.85 -5.03
N LEU A 45 3.00 12.54 -3.79
CA LEU A 45 3.82 11.35 -3.51
C LEU A 45 3.03 10.06 -3.73
N LEU A 46 1.75 10.03 -3.32
CA LEU A 46 0.87 8.88 -3.54
C LEU A 46 0.57 8.74 -5.03
N ARG A 47 0.23 9.83 -5.71
CA ARG A 47 0.00 9.84 -7.15
C ARG A 47 1.18 9.29 -7.94
N ASN A 48 2.41 9.72 -7.60
CA ASN A 48 3.63 9.22 -8.25
C ASN A 48 3.84 7.72 -8.03
N LYS A 49 3.50 7.19 -6.84
CA LYS A 49 3.57 5.76 -6.56
C LYS A 49 2.56 4.96 -7.39
N ILE A 50 1.34 5.44 -7.49
CA ILE A 50 0.28 4.81 -8.28
C ILE A 50 0.67 4.80 -9.76
N ASN A 51 1.15 5.94 -10.27
CA ASN A 51 1.63 6.07 -11.65
C ASN A 51 2.83 5.18 -11.96
N GLY A 52 3.66 4.87 -10.96
CA GLY A 52 4.79 3.95 -11.11
C GLY A 52 4.39 2.48 -11.25
N VAL A 53 3.20 2.11 -10.81
CA VAL A 53 2.67 0.74 -10.91
C VAL A 53 1.79 0.55 -12.13
N PHE A 54 0.87 1.48 -12.36
CA PHE A 54 0.01 1.50 -13.52
C PHE A 54 0.72 2.35 -14.59
N LYS A 55 1.20 1.72 -15.68
CA LYS A 55 1.84 2.46 -16.78
C LYS A 55 0.87 3.51 -17.30
N PHE A 56 1.28 4.76 -17.25
CA PHE A 56 0.53 5.90 -17.78
C PHE A 56 0.41 5.75 -19.28
N ASN A 57 -0.79 5.56 -19.78
CA ASN A 57 -1.09 5.88 -21.16
C ASN A 57 -1.76 7.24 -21.15
N ASP A 58 -1.17 8.21 -21.88
CA ASP A 58 -1.76 9.52 -22.08
C ASP A 58 -3.23 9.38 -22.53
N GLU A 59 -4.06 10.33 -22.10
CA GLU A 59 -5.52 10.35 -22.22
C GLU A 59 -6.07 10.09 -23.65
N ASP A 60 -5.22 10.13 -24.67
CA ASP A 60 -5.59 10.02 -26.10
C ASP A 60 -5.46 8.60 -26.68
N ASN A 61 -5.06 7.59 -25.92
CA ASN A 61 -4.95 6.24 -26.45
C ASN A 61 -6.31 5.51 -26.47
N ALA A 62 -6.83 5.28 -27.67
CA ALA A 62 -8.09 4.59 -27.97
C ALA A 62 -8.21 3.13 -27.47
N ASN A 63 -7.16 2.59 -26.82
CA ASN A 63 -7.07 1.19 -26.36
C ASN A 63 -6.97 1.07 -24.83
N VAL A 64 -7.61 1.95 -24.07
CA VAL A 64 -7.63 1.83 -22.59
C VAL A 64 -8.68 0.79 -22.21
N GLU A 65 -8.27 -0.29 -21.53
CA GLU A 65 -9.16 -1.36 -21.08
C GLU A 65 -9.98 -0.94 -19.86
N ALA A 66 -9.36 -0.21 -18.93
CA ALA A 66 -10.07 0.33 -17.79
C ALA A 66 -9.52 1.70 -17.34
N LYS A 67 -10.45 2.54 -16.84
CA LYS A 67 -10.15 3.82 -16.21
C LYS A 67 -10.30 3.68 -14.70
N ILE A 68 -9.28 4.11 -13.96
CA ILE A 68 -9.24 4.06 -12.49
C ILE A 68 -9.27 5.49 -11.98
N TYR A 69 -10.35 5.85 -11.29
CA TYR A 69 -10.50 7.17 -10.68
C TYR A 69 -10.25 7.07 -9.17
N ILE A 70 -9.45 7.99 -8.65
CA ILE A 70 -9.17 8.10 -7.21
C ILE A 70 -9.58 9.49 -6.76
N ASN A 71 -10.67 9.55 -6.01
CA ASN A 71 -11.34 10.78 -5.64
C ASN A 71 -11.46 10.92 -4.11
N ASN A 72 -11.69 12.17 -3.66
CA ASN A 72 -12.07 12.47 -2.28
C ASN A 72 -11.06 11.94 -1.24
N TYR A 73 -9.76 12.00 -1.55
CA TYR A 73 -8.74 11.62 -0.59
C TYR A 73 -8.77 12.55 0.61
N SER A 74 -8.79 11.98 1.80
CA SER A 74 -8.67 12.71 3.06
C SER A 74 -7.70 11.98 3.99
N PHE A 75 -6.88 12.75 4.70
CA PHE A 75 -5.95 12.27 5.71
C PHE A 75 -6.19 13.05 6.99
N GLN A 76 -6.54 12.36 8.06
CA GLN A 76 -6.91 12.96 9.33
C GLN A 76 -6.16 12.29 10.46
N GLU A 77 -5.65 13.11 11.35
CA GLU A 77 -4.99 12.70 12.59
C GLU A 77 -5.84 13.09 13.79
N TYR A 78 -6.02 12.17 14.70
CA TYR A 78 -6.81 12.35 15.91
C TYR A 78 -5.99 11.95 17.13
N SER A 79 -6.07 12.75 18.19
CA SER A 79 -5.54 12.38 19.50
C SER A 79 -6.58 11.58 20.28
N ILE A 80 -6.21 10.43 20.80
CA ILE A 80 -7.06 9.58 21.64
C ILE A 80 -6.69 9.80 23.10
N TYR A 81 -7.64 10.29 23.86
CA TYR A 81 -7.49 10.55 25.29
C TYR A 81 -8.09 9.40 26.08
N ALA A 82 -7.31 8.82 27.02
CA ALA A 82 -7.79 7.76 27.88
C ALA A 82 -7.85 8.27 29.33
N GLY A 83 -9.06 8.30 29.90
CA GLY A 83 -9.31 8.57 31.32
C GLY A 83 -9.17 10.02 31.76
N SER A 84 -9.06 10.22 33.08
CA SER A 84 -9.07 11.52 33.74
C SER A 84 -7.79 12.34 33.61
N ALA A 85 -6.74 11.79 32.98
CA ALA A 85 -5.40 12.39 32.97
C ALA A 85 -5.20 13.48 31.90
N LEU A 86 -6.17 13.77 31.05
CA LEU A 86 -6.09 14.78 29.97
C LEU A 86 -4.84 14.67 29.06
N ARG A 87 -4.19 13.52 29.05
CA ARG A 87 -3.04 13.26 28.19
C ARG A 87 -3.44 12.37 27.01
N SER A 88 -3.02 12.77 25.82
CA SER A 88 -3.11 11.90 24.67
C SER A 88 -2.11 10.74 24.85
N LEU A 89 -2.61 9.53 25.01
CA LEU A 89 -1.79 8.33 25.11
C LEU A 89 -1.55 7.70 23.74
N GLU A 90 -2.49 7.89 22.83
CA GLU A 90 -2.47 7.33 21.50
C GLU A 90 -2.91 8.36 20.48
N GLY A 91 -2.37 8.24 19.28
CA GLY A 91 -2.88 8.91 18.08
C GLY A 91 -3.49 7.91 17.12
N GLU A 92 -4.47 8.35 16.36
CA GLU A 92 -5.07 7.60 15.27
C GLU A 92 -4.98 8.41 13.99
N ILE A 93 -4.47 7.77 12.94
CA ILE A 93 -4.41 8.32 11.60
C ILE A 93 -5.43 7.57 10.75
N THR A 94 -6.32 8.29 10.11
CA THR A 94 -7.31 7.75 9.19
C THR A 94 -7.09 8.35 7.80
N ALA A 95 -6.87 7.50 6.81
CA ALA A 95 -6.91 7.84 5.40
C ALA A 95 -8.18 7.27 4.77
N LYS A 96 -8.87 8.07 3.95
CA LYS A 96 -10.07 7.65 3.20
C LYS A 96 -9.96 8.15 1.78
N PHE A 97 -10.51 7.36 0.84
CA PHE A 97 -10.65 7.76 -0.55
C PHE A 97 -11.74 6.94 -1.24
N GLN A 98 -12.22 7.42 -2.36
CA GLN A 98 -13.15 6.72 -3.23
C GLN A 98 -12.39 6.19 -4.45
N LEU A 99 -12.53 4.90 -4.69
CA LEU A 99 -12.00 4.22 -5.85
C LEU A 99 -13.15 3.90 -6.80
N GLU A 100 -13.04 4.34 -8.06
CA GLU A 100 -13.95 3.96 -9.13
C GLU A 100 -13.15 3.31 -10.25
N ILE A 101 -13.56 2.12 -10.67
CA ILE A 101 -12.97 1.38 -11.78
C ILE A 101 -14.03 1.28 -12.86
N GLN A 102 -13.77 1.84 -14.02
CA GLN A 102 -14.68 1.88 -15.15
C GLN A 102 -14.09 1.16 -16.36
N THR A 103 -14.81 0.16 -16.88
CA THR A 103 -14.56 -0.47 -18.17
C THR A 103 -15.68 -0.12 -19.15
N SER A 104 -15.60 -0.58 -20.40
CA SER A 104 -16.67 -0.44 -21.39
C SER A 104 -17.99 -1.11 -20.99
N GLN A 105 -17.96 -2.08 -20.06
CA GLN A 105 -19.10 -2.92 -19.71
C GLN A 105 -19.56 -2.75 -18.25
N LYS A 106 -18.68 -2.37 -17.33
CA LYS A 106 -18.92 -2.35 -15.89
C LYS A 106 -18.33 -1.10 -15.25
N THR A 107 -18.95 -0.66 -14.15
CA THR A 107 -18.39 0.33 -13.23
C THR A 107 -18.42 -0.24 -11.82
N HIS A 108 -17.32 -0.15 -11.10
CA HIS A 108 -17.20 -0.56 -9.72
C HIS A 108 -16.77 0.63 -8.86
N ASN A 109 -17.50 0.88 -7.78
CA ASN A 109 -17.21 1.95 -6.83
C ASN A 109 -16.98 1.36 -5.45
N LYS A 110 -15.91 1.79 -4.78
CA LYS A 110 -15.57 1.37 -3.41
C LYS A 110 -15.03 2.53 -2.60
N ASP A 111 -15.59 2.72 -1.39
CA ASP A 111 -15.02 3.60 -0.38
C ASP A 111 -13.99 2.81 0.44
N ILE A 112 -12.74 3.29 0.45
CA ILE A 112 -11.64 2.65 1.16
C ILE A 112 -11.27 3.51 2.36
N LYS A 113 -11.12 2.86 3.52
CA LYS A 113 -10.69 3.49 4.77
C LYS A 113 -9.56 2.68 5.39
N ILE A 114 -8.41 3.32 5.62
CA ILE A 114 -7.26 2.76 6.31
C ILE A 114 -7.08 3.51 7.63
N VAL A 115 -6.95 2.75 8.72
CA VAL A 115 -6.76 3.31 10.07
C VAL A 115 -5.47 2.75 10.67
N LYS A 116 -4.63 3.63 11.20
CA LYS A 116 -3.42 3.28 11.94
C LYS A 116 -3.41 3.96 13.30
N ARG A 117 -3.01 3.23 14.32
CA ARG A 117 -2.81 3.78 15.67
C ARG A 117 -1.35 3.80 16.02
N TYR A 118 -0.95 4.78 16.82
CA TYR A 118 0.40 4.91 17.30
C TYR A 118 0.38 5.43 18.75
N LYS A 119 1.46 5.17 19.48
CA LYS A 119 1.65 5.74 20.82
C LYS A 119 2.12 7.18 20.68
N SER A 120 1.38 8.10 21.28
CA SER A 120 1.78 9.51 21.35
C SER A 120 3.00 9.65 22.26
N ASN A 121 3.93 10.51 21.88
CA ASN A 121 5.12 10.82 22.66
C ASN A 121 5.25 12.33 22.87
N GLU A 122 4.46 12.86 23.79
CA GLU A 122 4.44 14.28 24.12
C GLU A 122 5.81 14.82 24.58
N LEU A 123 6.68 13.95 25.11
CA LEU A 123 8.01 14.33 25.58
C LEU A 123 9.01 14.48 24.43
N ASN A 124 8.73 13.90 23.26
CA ASN A 124 9.59 14.00 22.08
C ASN A 124 8.79 14.24 20.80
N PRO A 125 8.36 15.48 20.55
CA PRO A 125 7.55 15.84 19.38
C PRO A 125 8.23 15.55 18.05
N PHE A 126 9.56 15.58 17.99
CA PHE A 126 10.31 15.28 16.78
C PHE A 126 10.20 13.78 16.42
N ALA A 127 10.37 12.90 17.43
CA ALA A 127 10.23 11.46 17.23
C ALA A 127 8.79 11.12 16.79
N GLU A 128 7.80 11.77 17.38
CA GLU A 128 6.38 11.62 17.01
C GLU A 128 6.15 12.01 15.56
N LYS A 129 6.63 13.17 15.14
CA LYS A 129 6.51 13.63 13.75
C LYS A 129 7.16 12.68 12.74
N GLU A 130 8.34 12.14 13.04
CA GLU A 130 9.00 11.18 12.15
C GLU A 130 8.23 9.84 12.11
N MET A 131 7.67 9.40 13.24
CA MET A 131 6.81 8.22 13.29
C MET A 131 5.53 8.41 12.45
N ILE A 132 4.87 9.57 12.53
CA ILE A 132 3.70 9.91 11.72
C ILE A 132 4.05 9.84 10.23
N LYS A 133 5.19 10.39 9.81
CA LYS A 133 5.66 10.28 8.41
C LYS A 133 5.91 8.83 7.97
N MET A 134 6.43 7.99 8.87
CA MET A 134 6.60 6.56 8.58
C MET A 134 5.25 5.87 8.39
N ILE A 135 4.28 6.18 9.25
CA ILE A 135 2.92 5.65 9.16
C ILE A 135 2.25 6.11 7.86
N GLU A 136 2.40 7.37 7.48
CA GLU A 136 1.90 7.91 6.22
C GLU A 136 2.46 7.13 5.01
N LYS A 137 3.77 6.86 4.99
CA LYS A 137 4.39 6.05 3.93
C LYS A 137 3.84 4.63 3.87
N ASN A 138 3.56 4.03 5.04
CA ASN A 138 2.95 2.70 5.12
C ASN A 138 1.50 2.71 4.64
N ILE A 139 0.73 3.76 4.99
CA ILE A 139 -0.63 3.96 4.48
C ILE A 139 -0.61 4.08 2.95
N TYR A 140 0.32 4.81 2.35
CA TYR A 140 0.43 4.91 0.89
C TYR A 140 0.73 3.56 0.22
N LYS A 141 1.51 2.69 0.89
CA LYS A 141 1.73 1.33 0.40
C LYS A 141 0.44 0.52 0.46
N GLU A 142 -0.27 0.56 1.58
CA GLU A 142 -1.54 -0.16 1.73
C GLU A 142 -2.62 0.32 0.76
N ILE A 143 -2.70 1.64 0.52
CA ILE A 143 -3.59 2.21 -0.50
C ILE A 143 -3.28 1.59 -1.87
N LEU A 144 -2.00 1.52 -2.22
CA LEU A 144 -1.58 0.93 -3.48
C LEU A 144 -1.94 -0.55 -3.58
N ASP A 145 -1.68 -1.32 -2.52
CA ASP A 145 -2.01 -2.74 -2.43
C ASP A 145 -3.53 -2.98 -2.54
N GLU A 146 -4.36 -2.11 -1.92
CA GLU A 146 -5.82 -2.17 -2.04
C GLU A 146 -6.30 -1.86 -3.47
N ILE A 147 -5.77 -0.81 -4.11
CA ILE A 147 -6.10 -0.48 -5.50
C ILE A 147 -5.76 -1.66 -6.42
N ILE A 148 -4.58 -2.23 -6.25
CA ILE A 148 -4.12 -3.40 -6.99
C ILE A 148 -5.10 -4.57 -6.81
N THR A 149 -5.48 -4.87 -5.58
CA THR A 149 -6.39 -5.97 -5.26
C THR A 149 -7.76 -5.77 -5.90
N GLU A 150 -8.30 -4.54 -5.84
CA GLU A 150 -9.61 -4.23 -6.43
C GLU A 150 -9.58 -4.32 -7.97
N VAL A 151 -8.54 -3.80 -8.59
CA VAL A 151 -8.38 -3.91 -10.06
C VAL A 151 -8.29 -5.37 -10.48
N SER A 152 -7.49 -6.19 -9.79
CA SER A 152 -7.36 -7.62 -10.09
C SER A 152 -8.68 -8.37 -9.93
N SER A 153 -9.44 -8.07 -8.88
CA SER A 153 -10.71 -8.74 -8.61
C SER A 153 -11.81 -8.31 -9.57
N PHE A 154 -11.69 -7.12 -10.14
CA PHE A 154 -12.65 -6.59 -11.12
C PHE A 154 -12.48 -7.21 -12.52
N GLU A 155 -11.27 -7.65 -12.85
CA GLU A 155 -10.95 -8.30 -14.14
C GLU A 155 -11.38 -9.77 -14.21
N MET A 156 -11.57 -10.43 -13.05
CA MET A 156 -12.06 -11.80 -12.97
C MET A 156 -13.58 -11.89 -13.15
#